data_877c14cadf28f5e3b3a01b630b9822ad
#
_entry.id   877c14cadf28f5e3b3a01b630b9822ad
#
_cell.length_a   1.000
_cell.length_b   1.000
_cell.length_c   1.000
_cell.angle_alpha   90.00
_cell.angle_beta   90.00
_cell.angle_gamma   90.00
#
_symmetry.space_group_name_H-M   'P 1'
#
loop_
_entity.id
_entity.type
_entity.pdbx_description
1 polymer ?
#
loop_
_entity_poly.entity_id
_entity_poly.type
_entity_poly.pdbx_seq_one_letter_code
_entity_poly.pdbx_strand_id
1 'polypeptide(L)'
;MRRRLPKPKRVVRNVSGLEVRINATNGALQPHAGGMIRSWSSPIEGEIRFDQGICEPNPDTGAFVFYRLAGAYDSNVALVLTSGSSRRENYERMAEVLRRTELRGDDLQTNLPVHYGLVQWFLGKGVMAEPSTRFMQSYLAAVGALQQVVNDFDLLLAWQELRKRVSKDAHARAVLDQKETLILRPLTLLLENPHLLGGFLGRYDGVLWTREGGHPKFHANPIRFLERLYDYLDLEWTPSKPPSEKIWDHDHEVLERAERFYHEVQDRAGVSSWDGIEALFASGHGEKLCGRDEALWQAALAAHLGFQVGLELLLVIPLIGVRSDFLEVTVGEDLVPRFPA
;
A
#
# COMPACT_ATOMS: atom_id res chain seq x y z
N MET A 1 39.66 -20.11 -42.38
CA MET A 1 39.88 -20.25 -40.92
C MET A 1 38.84 -19.44 -40.18
N ARG A 2 37.82 -20.05 -39.54
CA ARG A 2 36.88 -19.34 -38.66
C ARG A 2 37.56 -19.19 -37.30
N ARG A 3 37.99 -17.95 -36.93
CA ARG A 3 38.47 -17.66 -35.59
C ARG A 3 37.31 -17.85 -34.61
N ARG A 4 37.39 -18.85 -33.74
CA ARG A 4 36.49 -18.99 -32.60
C ARG A 4 36.78 -17.84 -31.64
N LEU A 5 35.81 -16.97 -31.44
CA LEU A 5 35.87 -15.97 -30.35
C LEU A 5 36.07 -16.71 -29.01
N PRO A 6 36.98 -16.23 -28.14
CA PRO A 6 37.12 -16.82 -26.82
C PRO A 6 35.79 -16.75 -26.08
N LYS A 7 35.37 -17.85 -25.49
CA LYS A 7 34.17 -17.85 -24.63
C LYS A 7 34.43 -16.90 -23.45
N PRO A 8 33.62 -15.88 -23.25
CA PRO A 8 33.78 -15.03 -22.09
C PRO A 8 33.70 -15.88 -20.83
N LYS A 9 34.60 -15.69 -19.86
CA LYS A 9 34.49 -16.30 -18.54
C LYS A 9 33.15 -15.83 -17.94
N ARG A 10 32.22 -16.75 -17.79
CA ARG A 10 30.90 -16.48 -17.20
C ARG A 10 31.12 -16.21 -15.70
N VAL A 11 31.19 -14.96 -15.32
CA VAL A 11 31.11 -14.59 -13.92
C VAL A 11 29.61 -14.70 -13.57
N VAL A 12 29.24 -15.70 -12.78
CA VAL A 12 27.90 -15.79 -12.21
C VAL A 12 27.80 -14.68 -11.19
N ARG A 13 27.06 -13.62 -11.51
CA ARG A 13 26.71 -12.58 -10.55
C ARG A 13 25.38 -12.95 -9.94
N ASN A 14 25.30 -13.01 -8.61
CA ASN A 14 24.04 -13.12 -7.90
C ASN A 14 23.36 -11.74 -7.94
N VAL A 15 22.69 -11.44 -9.04
CA VAL A 15 21.97 -10.19 -9.24
C VAL A 15 20.55 -10.53 -9.65
N SER A 16 19.59 -9.96 -8.99
CA SER A 16 18.18 -9.97 -9.41
C SER A 16 17.91 -8.72 -10.24
N GLY A 17 17.27 -8.88 -11.39
CA GLY A 17 16.76 -7.78 -12.22
C GLY A 17 15.23 -7.82 -12.25
N LEU A 18 14.60 -6.65 -12.23
CA LEU A 18 13.17 -6.49 -12.40
C LEU A 18 12.90 -5.35 -13.38
N GLU A 19 11.99 -5.59 -14.31
CA GLU A 19 11.54 -4.61 -15.28
C GLU A 19 10.03 -4.39 -15.14
N VAL A 20 9.62 -3.15 -15.21
CA VAL A 20 8.23 -2.71 -15.28
C VAL A 20 8.06 -1.85 -16.52
N ARG A 21 7.04 -2.15 -17.31
CA ARG A 21 6.65 -1.33 -18.45
C ARG A 21 5.48 -0.44 -18.07
N ILE A 22 5.74 0.87 -17.98
CA ILE A 22 4.70 1.86 -17.74
C ILE A 22 4.01 2.16 -19.07
N ASN A 23 2.70 1.93 -19.10
CA ASN A 23 1.86 2.21 -20.25
C ASN A 23 0.77 3.21 -19.87
N ALA A 24 0.38 4.03 -20.83
CA ALA A 24 -0.89 4.76 -20.75
C ALA A 24 -2.04 3.78 -21.00
N THR A 25 -2.97 3.68 -20.04
CA THR A 25 -4.09 2.73 -20.08
C THR A 25 -5.35 3.36 -19.54
N ASN A 26 -6.51 2.87 -19.99
CA ASN A 26 -7.75 3.15 -19.29
C ASN A 26 -7.92 2.26 -18.03
N GLY A 27 -9.02 2.44 -17.31
CA GLY A 27 -9.32 1.63 -16.11
C GLY A 27 -9.46 0.13 -16.37
N ALA A 28 -9.70 -0.28 -17.62
CA ALA A 28 -9.74 -1.69 -18.05
C ALA A 28 -8.37 -2.21 -18.52
N LEU A 29 -7.30 -1.46 -18.29
CA LEU A 29 -5.93 -1.74 -18.73
C LEU A 29 -5.75 -1.88 -20.25
N GLN A 30 -6.69 -1.33 -21.01
CA GLN A 30 -6.55 -1.23 -22.45
C GLN A 30 -5.69 0.00 -22.80
N PRO A 31 -4.93 -0.05 -23.90
CA PRO A 31 -4.17 1.11 -24.34
C PRO A 31 -5.07 2.35 -24.42
N HIS A 32 -4.66 3.43 -23.76
CA HIS A 32 -5.36 4.69 -23.80
C HIS A 32 -4.76 5.60 -24.88
N ALA A 33 -5.62 6.10 -25.75
CA ALA A 33 -5.22 7.00 -26.83
C ALA A 33 -5.39 8.44 -26.34
N GLY A 34 -4.30 9.14 -26.18
CA GLY A 34 -4.31 10.56 -25.77
C GLY A 34 -3.74 10.76 -24.38
N GLY A 35 -3.84 12.00 -23.93
CA GLY A 35 -3.21 12.46 -22.71
C GLY A 35 -1.94 13.28 -22.99
N MET A 36 -1.67 14.19 -22.07
CA MET A 36 -0.48 15.03 -22.13
C MET A 36 0.28 14.90 -20.84
N ILE A 37 1.53 14.45 -20.91
CA ILE A 37 2.42 14.40 -19.76
C ILE A 37 2.88 15.84 -19.47
N ARG A 38 2.58 16.32 -18.27
CA ARG A 38 2.96 17.66 -17.80
C ARG A 38 4.12 17.64 -16.81
N SER A 39 4.25 16.56 -16.06
CA SER A 39 5.30 16.40 -15.06
C SER A 39 5.74 14.94 -15.04
N TRP A 40 7.05 14.75 -15.00
CA TRP A 40 7.71 13.48 -14.82
C TRP A 40 8.96 13.66 -13.98
N SER A 41 9.05 12.93 -12.85
CA SER A 41 10.22 12.99 -11.99
C SER A 41 11.46 12.41 -12.66
N SER A 42 12.63 12.94 -12.31
CA SER A 42 13.90 12.31 -12.67
C SER A 42 14.02 10.91 -12.02
N PRO A 43 14.78 9.98 -12.64
CA PRO A 43 15.08 8.70 -12.04
C PRO A 43 15.71 8.87 -10.65
N ILE A 44 15.31 8.03 -9.71
CA ILE A 44 15.92 7.98 -8.37
C ILE A 44 17.12 7.03 -8.34
N GLU A 45 17.86 7.02 -7.22
CA GLU A 45 19.00 6.14 -7.04
C GLU A 45 18.61 4.65 -7.21
N GLY A 46 19.33 3.95 -8.06
CA GLY A 46 19.10 2.52 -8.36
C GLY A 46 18.02 2.25 -9.40
N GLU A 47 17.42 3.30 -9.97
CA GLU A 47 16.52 3.22 -11.10
C GLU A 47 17.28 3.38 -12.42
N ILE A 48 16.94 2.54 -13.39
CA ILE A 48 17.33 2.73 -14.79
C ILE A 48 16.03 2.90 -15.58
N ARG A 49 15.90 4.04 -16.23
CA ARG A 49 14.71 4.39 -17.01
C ARG A 49 15.04 4.54 -18.48
N PHE A 50 14.25 3.89 -19.32
CA PHE A 50 14.25 4.11 -20.76
C PHE A 50 12.89 4.69 -21.15
N ASP A 51 12.84 5.98 -21.35
CA ASP A 51 11.71 6.67 -21.93
C ASP A 51 12.07 7.23 -23.33
N GLN A 52 11.13 7.88 -23.94
CA GLN A 52 11.33 8.48 -25.28
C GLN A 52 11.82 9.94 -25.21
N GLY A 53 12.64 10.27 -24.22
CA GLY A 53 13.13 11.63 -24.00
C GLY A 53 12.06 12.55 -23.39
N ILE A 54 11.05 12.00 -22.72
CA ILE A 54 9.92 12.75 -22.16
C ILE A 54 10.38 13.72 -21.07
N CYS A 55 11.44 13.37 -20.35
CA CYS A 55 11.99 14.16 -19.23
C CYS A 55 13.09 15.13 -19.66
N GLU A 56 13.49 15.13 -20.91
CA GLU A 56 14.59 15.97 -21.36
C GLU A 56 14.10 17.40 -21.66
N PRO A 57 14.71 18.42 -21.06
CA PRO A 57 14.45 19.79 -21.47
C PRO A 57 14.92 20.02 -22.90
N ASN A 58 14.23 20.87 -23.62
CA ASN A 58 14.67 21.28 -24.94
C ASN A 58 16.12 21.82 -24.85
N PRO A 59 17.08 21.30 -25.63
CA PRO A 59 18.50 21.65 -25.50
C PRO A 59 18.78 23.11 -25.80
N ASP A 60 17.94 23.78 -26.63
CA ASP A 60 18.17 25.17 -27.04
C ASP A 60 17.56 26.18 -26.06
N THR A 61 16.47 25.79 -25.38
CA THR A 61 15.71 26.71 -24.51
C THR A 61 15.77 26.35 -23.04
N GLY A 62 16.19 25.14 -22.69
CA GLY A 62 16.13 24.60 -21.34
C GLY A 62 14.70 24.37 -20.81
N ALA A 63 13.69 24.61 -21.67
CA ALA A 63 12.30 24.47 -21.28
C ALA A 63 11.82 23.02 -21.40
N PHE A 64 11.07 22.54 -20.42
CA PHE A 64 10.37 21.27 -20.51
C PHE A 64 9.24 21.39 -21.54
N VAL A 65 9.26 20.53 -22.53
CA VAL A 65 8.20 20.46 -23.54
C VAL A 65 7.20 19.37 -23.13
N PHE A 66 5.96 19.77 -22.92
CA PHE A 66 4.89 18.81 -22.62
C PHE A 66 4.79 17.75 -23.71
N TYR A 67 4.80 16.49 -23.30
CA TYR A 67 4.74 15.36 -24.21
C TYR A 67 3.30 14.89 -24.40
N ARG A 68 2.83 14.95 -25.64
CA ARG A 68 1.53 14.40 -26.01
C ARG A 68 1.70 12.93 -26.42
N LEU A 69 1.00 12.04 -25.70
CA LEU A 69 0.99 10.62 -26.04
C LEU A 69 0.33 10.40 -27.38
N ALA A 70 1.06 9.78 -28.31
CA ALA A 70 0.56 9.37 -29.61
C ALA A 70 -0.17 8.01 -29.48
N GLY A 71 -1.43 8.05 -29.09
CA GLY A 71 -2.23 6.86 -28.79
C GLY A 71 -2.50 5.92 -29.99
N ALA A 72 -2.00 6.24 -31.18
CA ALA A 72 -2.26 5.43 -32.38
C ALA A 72 -1.33 4.22 -32.56
N TYR A 73 -0.19 4.16 -31.88
CA TYR A 73 0.82 3.13 -32.12
C TYR A 73 1.24 2.36 -30.89
N ASP A 74 1.68 3.01 -29.83
CA ASP A 74 2.14 2.35 -28.63
C ASP A 74 1.78 3.19 -27.41
N SER A 75 1.18 2.55 -26.43
CA SER A 75 0.87 3.15 -25.14
C SER A 75 2.09 3.21 -24.21
N ASN A 76 3.25 2.74 -24.66
CA ASN A 76 4.46 2.71 -23.84
C ASN A 76 4.90 4.13 -23.48
N VAL A 77 5.03 4.36 -22.18
CA VAL A 77 5.57 5.60 -21.62
C VAL A 77 7.04 5.40 -21.28
N ALA A 78 7.35 4.33 -20.54
CA ALA A 78 8.73 4.00 -20.19
C ALA A 78 8.91 2.52 -19.80
N LEU A 79 10.16 2.08 -19.89
CA LEU A 79 10.65 0.87 -19.21
C LEU A 79 11.43 1.31 -17.99
N VAL A 80 11.06 0.80 -16.83
CA VAL A 80 11.72 1.05 -15.55
C VAL A 80 12.36 -0.23 -15.07
N LEU A 81 13.66 -0.19 -14.84
CA LEU A 81 14.45 -1.35 -14.41
C LEU A 81 15.11 -1.06 -13.07
N THR A 82 15.18 -2.10 -12.25
CA THR A 82 15.95 -2.09 -11.01
C THR A 82 16.77 -3.36 -10.90
N SER A 83 17.79 -3.33 -10.05
CA SER A 83 18.60 -4.50 -9.71
C SER A 83 18.88 -4.56 -8.23
N GLY A 84 19.11 -5.75 -7.70
CA GLY A 84 19.43 -5.96 -6.29
C GLY A 84 20.30 -7.20 -6.09
N SER A 85 20.95 -7.32 -4.95
CA SER A 85 21.74 -8.47 -4.55
C SER A 85 20.87 -9.70 -4.24
N SER A 86 19.60 -9.47 -3.93
CA SER A 86 18.58 -10.49 -3.72
C SER A 86 17.28 -10.11 -4.41
N ARG A 87 16.41 -11.09 -4.60
CA ARG A 87 15.10 -10.86 -5.19
C ARG A 87 14.23 -9.95 -4.32
N ARG A 88 14.26 -10.15 -2.99
CA ARG A 88 13.53 -9.29 -2.04
C ARG A 88 13.99 -7.84 -2.13
N GLU A 89 15.28 -7.60 -2.03
CA GLU A 89 15.86 -6.25 -2.13
C GLU A 89 15.47 -5.56 -3.45
N ASN A 90 15.50 -6.32 -4.56
CA ASN A 90 15.12 -5.78 -5.85
C ASN A 90 13.63 -5.40 -5.93
N TYR A 91 12.74 -6.22 -5.37
CA TYR A 91 11.31 -5.88 -5.29
C TYR A 91 11.06 -4.68 -4.36
N GLU A 92 11.75 -4.58 -3.23
CA GLU A 92 11.68 -3.42 -2.33
C GLU A 92 12.14 -2.15 -3.04
N ARG A 93 13.23 -2.22 -3.79
CA ARG A 93 13.73 -1.10 -4.62
C ARG A 93 12.72 -0.71 -5.71
N MET A 94 12.14 -1.67 -6.42
CA MET A 94 11.10 -1.37 -7.41
C MET A 94 9.86 -0.75 -6.78
N ALA A 95 9.44 -1.22 -5.62
CA ALA A 95 8.31 -0.62 -4.89
C ALA A 95 8.60 0.85 -4.55
N GLU A 96 9.82 1.17 -4.10
CA GLU A 96 10.24 2.55 -3.81
C GLU A 96 10.31 3.41 -5.08
N VAL A 97 10.85 2.88 -6.17
CA VAL A 97 10.87 3.58 -7.47
C VAL A 97 9.45 3.92 -7.92
N LEU A 98 8.55 2.92 -7.92
CA LEU A 98 7.16 3.14 -8.33
C LEU A 98 6.43 4.12 -7.39
N ARG A 99 6.70 4.07 -6.09
CA ARG A 99 6.12 4.99 -5.11
C ARG A 99 6.52 6.44 -5.39
N ARG A 100 7.80 6.67 -5.70
CA ARG A 100 8.37 8.01 -5.93
C ARG A 100 8.29 8.51 -7.36
N THR A 101 7.81 7.70 -8.28
CA THR A 101 7.60 8.14 -9.65
C THR A 101 6.48 9.19 -9.67
N GLU A 102 6.84 10.45 -9.93
CA GLU A 102 5.85 11.47 -10.23
C GLU A 102 5.57 11.44 -11.74
N LEU A 103 4.37 11.08 -12.13
CA LEU A 103 3.92 11.07 -13.51
C LEU A 103 2.51 11.66 -13.55
N ARG A 104 2.40 12.90 -14.02
CA ARG A 104 1.14 13.65 -14.02
C ARG A 104 0.86 14.24 -15.39
N GLY A 105 -0.40 14.39 -15.69
CA GLY A 105 -0.80 14.98 -16.96
C GLY A 105 -2.29 15.13 -17.09
N ASP A 106 -2.70 15.77 -18.18
CA ASP A 106 -4.11 15.93 -18.52
C ASP A 106 -4.59 14.66 -19.22
N ASP A 107 -5.72 14.15 -18.78
CA ASP A 107 -6.31 12.90 -19.32
C ASP A 107 -5.29 11.74 -19.36
N LEU A 108 -4.37 11.73 -18.42
CA LEU A 108 -3.33 10.72 -18.30
C LEU A 108 -3.73 9.67 -17.28
N GLN A 109 -3.96 8.46 -17.74
CA GLN A 109 -4.12 7.27 -16.91
C GLN A 109 -3.03 6.26 -17.26
N THR A 110 -2.51 5.58 -16.26
CA THR A 110 -1.41 4.63 -16.43
C THR A 110 -1.64 3.35 -15.62
N ASN A 111 -0.85 2.33 -15.93
CA ASN A 111 -0.85 1.07 -15.20
C ASN A 111 0.07 1.08 -13.95
N LEU A 112 0.55 2.24 -13.50
CA LEU A 112 1.34 2.37 -12.26
C LEU A 112 0.69 1.70 -11.05
N PRO A 113 -0.63 1.88 -10.78
CA PRO A 113 -1.28 1.23 -9.66
C PRO A 113 -1.21 -0.29 -9.70
N VAL A 114 -1.33 -0.86 -10.91
CA VAL A 114 -1.25 -2.31 -11.13
C VAL A 114 0.13 -2.82 -10.75
N HIS A 115 1.18 -2.18 -11.24
CA HIS A 115 2.56 -2.58 -10.96
C HIS A 115 2.92 -2.41 -9.50
N TYR A 116 2.54 -1.28 -8.89
CA TYR A 116 2.79 -1.05 -7.48
C TYR A 116 2.07 -2.10 -6.60
N GLY A 117 0.78 -2.31 -6.82
CA GLY A 117 0.00 -3.30 -6.09
C GLY A 117 0.57 -4.72 -6.26
N LEU A 118 0.95 -5.09 -7.49
CA LEU A 118 1.51 -6.41 -7.78
C LEU A 118 2.87 -6.62 -7.11
N VAL A 119 3.78 -5.64 -7.17
CA VAL A 119 5.08 -5.69 -6.51
C VAL A 119 4.92 -5.83 -4.99
N GLN A 120 4.01 -5.09 -4.39
CA GLN A 120 3.71 -5.18 -2.96
C GLN A 120 3.11 -6.54 -2.59
N TRP A 121 2.22 -7.07 -3.41
CA TRP A 121 1.66 -8.40 -3.22
C TRP A 121 2.75 -9.48 -3.22
N PHE A 122 3.67 -9.44 -4.18
CA PHE A 122 4.81 -10.38 -4.22
C PHE A 122 5.70 -10.25 -2.98
N LEU A 123 5.95 -9.05 -2.49
CA LEU A 123 6.72 -8.83 -1.27
C LEU A 123 6.07 -9.46 -0.03
N GLY A 124 4.75 -9.51 0.03
CA GLY A 124 4.00 -10.10 1.14
C GLY A 124 3.75 -11.60 1.00
N LYS A 125 3.30 -12.03 -0.18
CA LYS A 125 2.79 -13.40 -0.38
C LYS A 125 3.80 -14.38 -0.98
N GLY A 126 4.74 -13.89 -1.77
CA GLY A 126 5.62 -14.85 -2.43
C GLY A 126 6.73 -14.19 -3.24
N VAL A 127 7.61 -13.44 -2.58
CA VAL A 127 8.74 -12.79 -3.27
C VAL A 127 9.60 -13.75 -4.09
N MET A 128 9.63 -15.02 -3.73
CA MET A 128 10.33 -16.09 -4.46
C MET A 128 9.46 -16.76 -5.53
N ALA A 129 8.17 -16.41 -5.61
CA ALA A 129 7.27 -17.02 -6.58
C ALA A 129 7.72 -16.77 -8.02
N GLU A 130 7.52 -17.76 -8.87
CA GLU A 130 7.84 -17.74 -10.29
C GLU A 130 6.53 -17.79 -11.11
N PRO A 131 5.90 -16.63 -11.34
CA PRO A 131 4.63 -16.58 -12.04
C PRO A 131 4.81 -16.96 -13.51
N SER A 132 3.88 -17.76 -14.03
CA SER A 132 3.76 -18.00 -15.45
C SER A 132 3.06 -16.83 -16.17
N THR A 133 3.06 -16.83 -17.50
CA THR A 133 2.33 -15.83 -18.30
C THR A 133 0.80 -15.85 -18.03
N ARG A 134 0.26 -16.97 -17.53
CA ARG A 134 -1.16 -17.10 -17.15
C ARG A 134 -1.48 -16.47 -15.81
N PHE A 135 -0.46 -16.20 -15.00
CA PHE A 135 -0.64 -15.58 -13.67
C PHE A 135 -1.43 -14.28 -13.74
N MET A 136 -1.13 -13.42 -14.72
CA MET A 136 -1.80 -12.13 -14.85
C MET A 136 -3.31 -12.24 -15.06
N GLN A 137 -3.79 -13.27 -15.76
CA GLN A 137 -5.23 -13.48 -15.94
C GLN A 137 -5.92 -13.76 -14.61
N SER A 138 -5.36 -14.66 -13.82
CA SER A 138 -5.90 -15.02 -12.49
C SER A 138 -5.77 -13.86 -11.51
N TYR A 139 -4.65 -13.15 -11.52
CA TYR A 139 -4.45 -11.95 -10.69
C TYR A 139 -5.48 -10.87 -11.01
N LEU A 140 -5.68 -10.54 -12.28
CA LEU A 140 -6.65 -9.52 -12.69
C LEU A 140 -8.10 -9.93 -12.39
N ALA A 141 -8.42 -11.23 -12.52
CA ALA A 141 -9.73 -11.74 -12.14
C ALA A 141 -9.97 -11.58 -10.63
N ALA A 142 -9.00 -11.91 -9.81
CA ALA A 142 -9.10 -11.76 -8.35
C ALA A 142 -9.22 -10.27 -7.93
N VAL A 143 -8.45 -9.37 -8.56
CA VAL A 143 -8.58 -7.92 -8.32
C VAL A 143 -9.93 -7.40 -8.80
N GLY A 144 -10.45 -7.91 -9.92
CA GLY A 144 -11.78 -7.58 -10.41
C GLY A 144 -12.90 -8.00 -9.45
N ALA A 145 -12.77 -9.17 -8.84
CA ALA A 145 -13.71 -9.62 -7.80
C ALA A 145 -13.64 -8.70 -6.56
N LEU A 146 -12.43 -8.30 -6.16
CA LEU A 146 -12.24 -7.35 -5.06
C LEU A 146 -12.88 -5.98 -5.38
N GLN A 147 -12.75 -5.51 -6.63
CA GLN A 147 -13.40 -4.28 -7.08
C GLN A 147 -14.92 -4.33 -6.97
N GLN A 148 -15.56 -5.47 -7.30
CA GLN A 148 -17.00 -5.61 -7.13
C GLN A 148 -17.41 -5.48 -5.67
N VAL A 149 -16.69 -6.13 -4.76
CA VAL A 149 -16.94 -6.01 -3.32
C VAL A 149 -16.83 -4.55 -2.86
N VAL A 150 -15.81 -3.83 -3.34
CA VAL A 150 -15.60 -2.42 -3.02
C VAL A 150 -16.71 -1.53 -3.57
N ASN A 151 -17.19 -1.78 -4.79
CA ASN A 151 -18.28 -1.00 -5.40
C ASN A 151 -19.61 -1.12 -4.64
N ASP A 152 -19.84 -2.28 -4.00
CA ASP A 152 -21.03 -2.53 -3.20
C ASP A 152 -20.87 -2.07 -1.73
N PHE A 153 -19.67 -1.58 -1.35
CA PHE A 153 -19.36 -1.19 0.00
C PHE A 153 -19.54 0.31 0.24
N ASP A 154 -20.45 0.66 1.14
CA ASP A 154 -20.64 2.05 1.59
C ASP A 154 -19.77 2.33 2.83
N LEU A 155 -18.63 3.01 2.59
CA LEU A 155 -17.66 3.35 3.63
C LEU A 155 -18.28 4.26 4.72
N LEU A 156 -19.12 5.21 4.32
CA LEU A 156 -19.71 6.16 5.28
C LEU A 156 -20.76 5.47 6.15
N LEU A 157 -21.58 4.60 5.54
CA LEU A 157 -22.54 3.81 6.30
C LEU A 157 -21.84 2.87 7.28
N ALA A 158 -20.80 2.18 6.84
CA ALA A 158 -20.00 1.30 7.70
C ALA A 158 -19.34 2.07 8.85
N TRP A 159 -18.81 3.27 8.57
CA TRP A 159 -18.29 4.16 9.61
C TRP A 159 -19.35 4.55 10.66
N GLN A 160 -20.55 4.91 10.21
CA GLN A 160 -21.65 5.24 11.10
C GLN A 160 -22.06 4.05 11.99
N GLU A 161 -22.10 2.84 11.44
CA GLU A 161 -22.40 1.63 12.21
C GLU A 161 -21.33 1.34 13.26
N LEU A 162 -20.06 1.54 12.94
CA LEU A 162 -18.97 1.39 13.91
C LEU A 162 -19.04 2.45 15.01
N ARG A 163 -19.35 3.70 14.68
CA ARG A 163 -19.59 4.77 15.69
C ARG A 163 -20.69 4.38 16.68
N LYS A 164 -21.72 3.67 16.25
CA LYS A 164 -22.79 3.20 17.14
C LYS A 164 -22.26 2.17 18.17
N ARG A 165 -21.25 1.37 17.82
CA ARG A 165 -20.65 0.40 18.77
C ARG A 165 -20.02 1.09 19.97
N VAL A 166 -19.35 2.23 19.76
CA VAL A 166 -18.71 3.03 20.81
C VAL A 166 -19.62 4.11 21.39
N SER A 167 -20.89 4.17 20.98
CA SER A 167 -21.81 5.26 21.37
C SER A 167 -22.07 5.37 22.87
N LYS A 168 -21.87 4.29 23.63
CA LYS A 168 -22.03 4.26 25.08
C LYS A 168 -20.85 4.89 25.82
N ASP A 169 -19.67 4.94 25.18
CA ASP A 169 -18.49 5.59 25.73
C ASP A 169 -18.27 6.95 25.04
N ALA A 170 -18.54 8.02 25.78
CA ALA A 170 -18.43 9.39 25.26
C ALA A 170 -16.99 9.77 24.89
N HIS A 171 -16.00 9.25 25.62
CA HIS A 171 -14.58 9.55 25.34
C HIS A 171 -14.10 8.82 24.09
N ALA A 172 -14.40 7.51 23.97
CA ALA A 172 -14.06 6.74 22.76
C ALA A 172 -14.72 7.33 21.51
N ARG A 173 -15.98 7.75 21.60
CA ARG A 173 -16.67 8.43 20.50
C ARG A 173 -16.00 9.76 20.14
N ALA A 174 -15.61 10.57 21.11
CA ALA A 174 -14.92 11.82 20.84
C ALA A 174 -13.57 11.61 20.15
N VAL A 175 -12.81 10.58 20.55
CA VAL A 175 -11.55 10.21 19.88
C VAL A 175 -11.81 9.76 18.44
N LEU A 176 -12.81 8.91 18.23
CA LEU A 176 -13.17 8.43 16.90
C LEU A 176 -13.58 9.59 15.99
N ASP A 177 -14.41 10.51 16.47
CA ASP A 177 -14.84 11.70 15.72
C ASP A 177 -13.66 12.62 15.36
N GLN A 178 -12.73 12.83 16.29
CA GLN A 178 -11.52 13.62 16.05
C GLN A 178 -10.56 12.99 15.05
N LYS A 179 -10.58 11.66 14.93
CA LYS A 179 -9.67 10.89 14.04
C LYS A 179 -10.34 10.37 12.78
N GLU A 180 -11.58 10.80 12.52
CA GLU A 180 -12.35 10.38 11.35
C GLU A 180 -11.55 10.59 10.05
N THR A 181 -11.05 11.80 9.82
CA THR A 181 -10.27 12.12 8.62
C THR A 181 -9.01 11.28 8.53
N LEU A 182 -8.29 11.11 9.65
CA LEU A 182 -7.07 10.31 9.71
C LEU A 182 -7.30 8.84 9.32
N ILE A 183 -8.46 8.29 9.61
CA ILE A 183 -8.82 6.89 9.32
C ILE A 183 -9.45 6.78 7.93
N LEU A 184 -10.41 7.64 7.60
CA LEU A 184 -11.17 7.51 6.35
C LEU A 184 -10.39 7.91 5.10
N ARG A 185 -9.48 8.90 5.18
CA ARG A 185 -8.70 9.35 4.03
C ARG A 185 -7.89 8.23 3.36
N PRO A 186 -7.03 7.48 4.09
CA PRO A 186 -6.30 6.40 3.49
C PRO A 186 -7.21 5.25 3.03
N LEU A 187 -8.31 4.98 3.73
CA LEU A 187 -9.29 3.98 3.31
C LEU A 187 -9.96 4.35 1.99
N THR A 188 -10.37 5.61 1.85
CA THR A 188 -10.96 6.11 0.59
C THR A 188 -10.00 5.87 -0.58
N LEU A 189 -8.72 6.22 -0.43
CA LEU A 189 -7.70 6.01 -1.47
C LEU A 189 -7.51 4.53 -1.83
N LEU A 190 -7.53 3.64 -0.84
CA LEU A 190 -7.46 2.19 -1.11
C LEU A 190 -8.69 1.69 -1.87
N LEU A 191 -9.88 2.19 -1.52
CA LEU A 191 -11.13 1.75 -2.13
C LEU A 191 -11.31 2.28 -3.54
N GLU A 192 -10.78 3.47 -3.84
CA GLU A 192 -10.78 4.02 -5.20
C GLU A 192 -9.94 3.21 -6.19
N ASN A 193 -8.97 2.43 -5.69
CA ASN A 193 -8.10 1.65 -6.55
C ASN A 193 -7.90 0.22 -6.03
N PRO A 194 -8.53 -0.78 -6.66
CA PRO A 194 -8.50 -2.17 -6.21
C PRO A 194 -7.09 -2.80 -6.23
N HIS A 195 -6.20 -2.32 -7.10
CA HIS A 195 -4.82 -2.79 -7.13
C HIS A 195 -4.04 -2.33 -5.91
N LEU A 196 -4.28 -1.10 -5.44
CA LEU A 196 -3.69 -0.60 -4.19
C LEU A 196 -4.24 -1.38 -3.00
N LEU A 197 -5.55 -1.59 -2.94
CA LEU A 197 -6.17 -2.38 -1.88
C LEU A 197 -5.61 -3.81 -1.86
N GLY A 198 -5.60 -4.49 -3.01
CA GLY A 198 -5.07 -5.84 -3.13
C GLY A 198 -3.59 -5.94 -2.75
N GLY A 199 -2.78 -4.99 -3.20
CA GLY A 199 -1.36 -4.92 -2.86
C GLY A 199 -1.13 -4.74 -1.35
N PHE A 200 -1.89 -3.85 -0.70
CA PHE A 200 -1.83 -3.64 0.74
C PHE A 200 -2.22 -4.90 1.53
N LEU A 201 -3.35 -5.49 1.18
CA LEU A 201 -3.83 -6.72 1.83
C LEU A 201 -2.82 -7.86 1.65
N GLY A 202 -2.29 -8.06 0.44
CA GLY A 202 -1.29 -9.08 0.18
C GLY A 202 0.04 -8.82 0.90
N ARG A 203 0.46 -7.58 1.05
CA ARG A 203 1.72 -7.19 1.69
C ARG A 203 1.71 -7.45 3.20
N TYR A 204 0.61 -7.18 3.86
CA TYR A 204 0.54 -7.09 5.31
C TYR A 204 -0.29 -8.19 5.99
N ASP A 205 -0.97 -9.07 5.23
CA ASP A 205 -1.62 -10.26 5.77
C ASP A 205 -0.60 -11.17 6.46
N GLY A 206 -0.89 -11.57 7.68
CA GLY A 206 0.04 -12.32 8.53
C GLY A 206 1.14 -11.48 9.19
N VAL A 207 1.23 -10.18 8.89
CA VAL A 207 2.24 -9.25 9.45
C VAL A 207 1.60 -8.26 10.41
N LEU A 208 0.62 -7.50 9.94
CA LEU A 208 -0.09 -6.52 10.75
C LEU A 208 -1.40 -7.07 11.32
N TRP A 209 -1.94 -8.07 10.70
CA TRP A 209 -3.21 -8.70 11.07
C TRP A 209 -3.28 -10.14 10.58
N THR A 210 -4.14 -10.93 11.21
CA THR A 210 -4.54 -12.27 10.78
C THR A 210 -6.04 -12.43 10.90
N ARG A 211 -6.57 -13.54 10.40
CA ARG A 211 -7.98 -13.93 10.56
C ARG A 211 -8.07 -15.10 11.51
N GLU A 212 -8.77 -14.90 12.62
CA GLU A 212 -9.06 -15.96 13.59
C GLU A 212 -10.58 -16.13 13.74
N GLY A 213 -11.11 -17.30 13.39
CA GLY A 213 -12.55 -17.57 13.47
C GLY A 213 -13.42 -16.61 12.63
N GLY A 214 -12.90 -16.07 11.51
CA GLY A 214 -13.59 -15.10 10.67
C GLY A 214 -13.48 -13.64 11.16
N HIS A 215 -12.81 -13.40 12.29
CA HIS A 215 -12.58 -12.06 12.84
C HIS A 215 -11.15 -11.60 12.63
N PRO A 216 -10.92 -10.29 12.37
CA PRO A 216 -9.59 -9.74 12.29
C PRO A 216 -8.94 -9.73 13.67
N LYS A 217 -7.66 -10.11 13.72
CA LYS A 217 -6.80 -9.95 14.88
C LYS A 217 -5.59 -9.14 14.48
N PHE A 218 -5.41 -8.00 15.14
CA PHE A 218 -4.26 -7.13 14.92
C PHE A 218 -3.05 -7.64 15.68
N HIS A 219 -1.88 -7.61 15.03
CA HIS A 219 -0.59 -7.94 15.63
C HIS A 219 0.24 -6.71 15.97
N ALA A 220 -0.20 -5.54 15.54
CA ALA A 220 0.44 -4.26 15.81
C ALA A 220 -0.56 -3.30 16.46
N ASN A 221 -0.05 -2.31 17.20
CA ASN A 221 -0.92 -1.26 17.69
C ASN A 221 -1.59 -0.50 16.52
N PRO A 222 -2.79 0.05 16.70
CA PRO A 222 -3.54 0.72 15.64
C PRO A 222 -2.78 1.88 14.99
N ILE A 223 -1.95 2.60 15.74
CA ILE A 223 -1.16 3.71 15.23
C ILE A 223 -0.13 3.20 14.23
N ARG A 224 0.60 2.15 14.60
CA ARG A 224 1.60 1.55 13.72
C ARG A 224 0.99 0.97 12.45
N PHE A 225 -0.24 0.46 12.56
CA PHE A 225 -0.99 0.03 11.39
C PHE A 225 -1.28 1.22 10.45
N LEU A 226 -1.75 2.34 10.98
CA LEU A 226 -2.00 3.55 10.20
C LEU A 226 -0.72 4.12 9.59
N GLU A 227 0.38 4.16 10.33
CA GLU A 227 1.68 4.59 9.79
C GLU A 227 2.07 3.76 8.57
N ARG A 228 1.96 2.42 8.65
CA ARG A 228 2.24 1.54 7.52
C ARG A 228 1.31 1.77 6.35
N LEU A 229 0.06 2.10 6.61
CA LEU A 229 -0.91 2.44 5.58
C LEU A 229 -0.58 3.78 4.91
N TYR A 230 -0.20 4.79 5.69
CA TYR A 230 0.25 6.08 5.18
C TYR A 230 1.54 5.95 4.37
N ASP A 231 2.55 5.24 4.88
CA ASP A 231 3.78 4.95 4.14
C ASP A 231 3.50 4.27 2.79
N TYR A 232 2.58 3.30 2.79
CA TYR A 232 2.17 2.57 1.60
C TYR A 232 1.49 3.48 0.57
N LEU A 233 0.68 4.44 1.00
CA LEU A 233 -0.09 5.35 0.17
C LEU A 233 0.62 6.68 -0.12
N ASP A 234 1.83 6.89 0.36
CA ASP A 234 2.64 8.07 0.04
C ASP A 234 3.17 8.00 -1.40
N LEU A 235 2.24 8.11 -2.36
CA LEU A 235 2.47 7.90 -3.78
C LEU A 235 2.52 9.23 -4.52
N GLU A 236 3.62 9.53 -5.21
CA GLU A 236 3.82 10.81 -5.91
C GLU A 236 2.88 11.00 -7.12
N TRP A 237 2.34 9.91 -7.65
CA TRP A 237 1.44 9.94 -8.82
C TRP A 237 -0.05 10.02 -8.49
N THR A 238 -0.45 9.96 -7.22
CA THR A 238 -1.88 10.06 -6.88
C THR A 238 -2.41 11.47 -7.10
N PRO A 239 -3.62 11.65 -7.65
CA PRO A 239 -4.23 12.96 -7.82
C PRO A 239 -4.44 13.72 -6.51
N SER A 240 -4.61 12.99 -5.40
CA SER A 240 -4.81 13.54 -4.06
C SER A 240 -3.56 14.16 -3.44
N LYS A 241 -2.38 13.96 -4.05
CA LYS A 241 -1.12 14.53 -3.59
C LYS A 241 -0.62 15.55 -4.64
N PRO A 242 -1.01 16.82 -4.57
CA PRO A 242 -0.50 17.83 -5.46
C PRO A 242 1.02 18.01 -5.28
N PRO A 243 1.77 18.38 -6.33
CA PRO A 243 3.24 18.46 -6.30
C PRO A 243 3.80 19.42 -5.25
N SER A 244 3.02 20.43 -4.84
CA SER A 244 3.44 21.48 -3.91
C SER A 244 3.02 21.25 -2.46
N GLU A 245 2.22 20.22 -2.19
CA GLU A 245 1.66 19.99 -0.86
C GLU A 245 2.08 18.65 -0.30
N LYS A 246 2.59 18.70 0.93
CA LYS A 246 2.86 17.51 1.72
C LYS A 246 1.60 17.17 2.52
N ILE A 247 0.59 16.65 1.85
CA ILE A 247 -0.72 16.31 2.45
C ILE A 247 -0.56 15.44 3.70
N TRP A 248 0.45 14.56 3.69
CA TRP A 248 0.65 13.57 4.73
C TRP A 248 1.46 14.08 5.92
N ASP A 249 2.18 15.21 5.84
CA ASP A 249 3.05 15.69 6.91
C ASP A 249 2.27 15.93 8.21
N HIS A 250 1.12 16.58 8.13
CA HIS A 250 0.28 16.81 9.30
C HIS A 250 -0.24 15.51 9.92
N ASP A 251 -0.65 14.58 9.09
CA ASP A 251 -1.17 13.28 9.54
C ASP A 251 -0.04 12.44 10.17
N HIS A 252 1.16 12.48 9.63
CA HIS A 252 2.34 11.86 10.24
C HIS A 252 2.66 12.46 11.61
N GLU A 253 2.64 13.78 11.78
CA GLU A 253 2.84 14.42 13.08
C GLU A 253 1.78 14.01 14.10
N VAL A 254 0.54 13.82 13.68
CA VAL A 254 -0.54 13.33 14.55
C VAL A 254 -0.29 11.89 14.97
N LEU A 255 0.15 11.03 14.04
CA LEU A 255 0.48 9.64 14.33
C LEU A 255 1.67 9.52 15.26
N GLU A 256 2.75 10.28 15.06
CA GLU A 256 3.91 10.31 15.95
C GLU A 256 3.55 10.73 17.39
N ARG A 257 2.65 11.71 17.52
CA ARG A 257 2.16 12.12 18.85
C ARG A 257 1.36 11.02 19.51
N ALA A 258 0.53 10.32 18.74
CA ALA A 258 -0.24 9.20 19.24
C ALA A 258 0.65 8.01 19.62
N GLU A 259 1.69 7.72 18.85
CA GLU A 259 2.66 6.68 19.16
C GLU A 259 3.42 6.98 20.47
N ARG A 260 3.90 8.20 20.63
CA ARG A 260 4.51 8.62 21.92
C ARG A 260 3.60 8.43 23.12
N PHE A 261 2.31 8.72 22.95
CA PHE A 261 1.31 8.48 23.99
C PHE A 261 1.17 6.98 24.31
N TYR A 262 1.12 6.11 23.30
CA TYR A 262 1.09 4.66 23.53
C TYR A 262 2.34 4.14 24.20
N HIS A 263 3.52 4.63 23.85
CA HIS A 263 4.77 4.28 24.54
C HIS A 263 4.76 4.70 26.01
N GLU A 264 4.24 5.89 26.31
CA GLU A 264 4.09 6.33 27.71
C GLU A 264 3.17 5.39 28.50
N VAL A 265 2.07 4.94 27.91
CA VAL A 265 1.17 3.98 28.53
C VAL A 265 1.87 2.63 28.75
N GLN A 266 2.64 2.16 27.76
CA GLN A 266 3.41 0.92 27.86
C GLN A 266 4.44 0.98 28.99
N ASP A 267 5.21 2.05 29.08
CA ASP A 267 6.24 2.25 30.09
C ASP A 267 5.62 2.29 31.50
N ARG A 268 4.55 3.04 31.68
CA ARG A 268 3.84 3.12 32.97
C ARG A 268 3.18 1.80 33.35
N ALA A 269 2.71 1.05 32.40
CA ALA A 269 2.11 -0.25 32.59
C ALA A 269 3.14 -1.38 32.84
N GLY A 270 4.43 -1.12 32.55
CA GLY A 270 5.48 -2.14 32.59
C GLY A 270 5.29 -3.23 31.55
N VAL A 271 4.67 -2.92 30.40
CA VAL A 271 4.32 -3.86 29.34
C VAL A 271 5.10 -3.51 28.09
N SER A 272 5.81 -4.49 27.51
CA SER A 272 6.65 -4.28 26.31
C SER A 272 5.99 -4.67 24.99
N SER A 273 4.81 -5.27 25.04
CA SER A 273 4.11 -5.76 23.84
C SER A 273 2.70 -5.23 23.71
N TRP A 274 2.21 -5.17 22.47
CA TRP A 274 0.82 -4.81 22.21
C TRP A 274 -0.18 -5.81 22.83
N ASP A 275 0.09 -7.12 22.75
CA ASP A 275 -0.76 -8.15 23.37
C ASP A 275 -0.89 -7.94 24.89
N GLY A 276 0.19 -7.47 25.52
CA GLY A 276 0.17 -7.11 26.93
C GLY A 276 -0.76 -5.93 27.21
N ILE A 277 -0.75 -4.89 26.36
CA ILE A 277 -1.67 -3.76 26.48
C ILE A 277 -3.12 -4.21 26.25
N GLU A 278 -3.38 -5.02 25.23
CA GLU A 278 -4.73 -5.56 25.00
C GLU A 278 -5.24 -6.38 26.17
N ALA A 279 -4.39 -7.23 26.74
CA ALA A 279 -4.74 -7.99 27.93
C ALA A 279 -5.07 -7.09 29.13
N LEU A 280 -4.39 -5.97 29.27
CA LEU A 280 -4.67 -4.96 30.28
C LEU A 280 -6.03 -4.31 30.08
N PHE A 281 -6.33 -3.87 28.88
CA PHE A 281 -7.62 -3.27 28.54
C PHE A 281 -8.77 -4.26 28.74
N ALA A 282 -8.56 -5.52 28.35
CA ALA A 282 -9.55 -6.58 28.54
C ALA A 282 -9.79 -6.97 30.01
N SER A 283 -8.76 -6.89 30.85
CA SER A 283 -8.85 -7.28 32.26
C SER A 283 -9.55 -6.26 33.15
N GLY A 284 -9.74 -5.01 32.69
CA GLY A 284 -10.26 -3.91 33.50
C GLY A 284 -9.32 -3.48 34.65
N HIS A 285 -8.07 -3.99 34.69
CA HIS A 285 -7.11 -3.69 35.75
C HIS A 285 -6.20 -2.50 35.44
N GLY A 286 -6.57 -1.71 34.43
CA GLY A 286 -5.80 -0.55 34.01
C GLY A 286 -5.54 0.51 35.06
N GLU A 287 -6.46 0.68 36.00
CA GLU A 287 -6.31 1.60 37.15
C GLU A 287 -5.02 1.34 37.96
N LYS A 288 -4.59 0.06 38.03
CA LYS A 288 -3.36 -0.32 38.74
C LYS A 288 -2.09 0.05 37.99
N LEU A 289 -2.17 0.29 36.70
CA LEU A 289 -1.04 0.40 35.80
C LEU A 289 -0.65 1.85 35.52
N CYS A 290 -1.63 2.71 35.35
CA CYS A 290 -1.40 4.15 35.28
C CYS A 290 -1.21 4.78 36.67
N GLY A 291 -1.11 3.94 37.70
CA GLY A 291 -1.01 4.38 39.08
C GLY A 291 -2.29 5.09 39.54
N ARG A 292 -2.13 6.30 40.13
CA ARG A 292 -3.26 7.10 40.56
C ARG A 292 -3.77 8.05 39.46
N ASP A 293 -3.25 7.95 38.24
CA ASP A 293 -3.64 8.82 37.14
C ASP A 293 -4.78 8.18 36.34
N GLU A 294 -5.98 8.27 36.89
CA GLU A 294 -7.20 7.77 36.25
C GLU A 294 -7.48 8.48 34.92
N ALA A 295 -7.10 9.76 34.80
CA ALA A 295 -7.32 10.52 33.57
C ALA A 295 -6.48 9.98 32.42
N LEU A 296 -5.21 9.62 32.67
CA LEU A 296 -4.34 9.00 31.67
C LEU A 296 -4.90 7.66 31.23
N TRP A 297 -5.40 6.84 32.17
CA TRP A 297 -6.01 5.54 31.85
C TRP A 297 -7.26 5.68 31.00
N GLN A 298 -8.15 6.57 31.34
CA GLN A 298 -9.37 6.85 30.57
C GLN A 298 -9.03 7.35 29.15
N ALA A 299 -8.03 8.20 29.02
CA ALA A 299 -7.57 8.66 27.72
C ALA A 299 -6.97 7.52 26.88
N ALA A 300 -6.18 6.63 27.49
CA ALA A 300 -5.59 5.47 26.83
C ALA A 300 -6.67 4.49 26.35
N LEU A 301 -7.65 4.18 27.19
CA LEU A 301 -8.76 3.32 26.86
C LEU A 301 -9.61 3.89 25.71
N ALA A 302 -9.92 5.19 25.77
CA ALA A 302 -10.67 5.87 24.71
C ALA A 302 -9.91 5.87 23.38
N ALA A 303 -8.59 6.13 23.40
CA ALA A 303 -7.76 6.08 22.22
C ALA A 303 -7.72 4.67 21.63
N HIS A 304 -7.49 3.66 22.45
CA HIS A 304 -7.47 2.25 22.03
C HIS A 304 -8.79 1.86 21.34
N LEU A 305 -9.93 2.07 22.01
CA LEU A 305 -11.23 1.72 21.46
C LEU A 305 -11.55 2.49 20.17
N GLY A 306 -11.26 3.79 20.13
CA GLY A 306 -11.52 4.63 18.98
C GLY A 306 -10.72 4.20 17.74
N PHE A 307 -9.43 3.94 17.88
CA PHE A 307 -8.58 3.50 16.79
C PHE A 307 -8.89 2.08 16.36
N GLN A 308 -9.05 1.15 17.30
CA GLN A 308 -9.32 -0.25 16.98
C GLN A 308 -10.63 -0.40 16.20
N VAL A 309 -11.70 0.25 16.65
CA VAL A 309 -12.99 0.22 15.96
C VAL A 309 -12.86 0.85 14.57
N GLY A 310 -12.12 1.96 14.43
CA GLY A 310 -11.90 2.59 13.14
C GLY A 310 -11.16 1.69 12.14
N LEU A 311 -10.16 0.94 12.60
CA LEU A 311 -9.39 0.03 11.76
C LEU A 311 -10.12 -1.26 11.40
N GLU A 312 -11.11 -1.68 12.17
CA GLU A 312 -11.96 -2.82 11.81
C GLU A 312 -12.60 -2.65 10.42
N LEU A 313 -12.87 -1.41 10.00
CA LEU A 313 -13.39 -1.13 8.66
C LEU A 313 -12.51 -1.68 7.56
N LEU A 314 -11.21 -1.50 7.65
CA LEU A 314 -10.28 -1.99 6.63
C LEU A 314 -10.36 -3.51 6.47
N LEU A 315 -10.68 -4.22 7.55
CA LEU A 315 -10.70 -5.67 7.58
C LEU A 315 -12.10 -6.25 7.36
N VAL A 316 -13.14 -5.45 7.45
CA VAL A 316 -14.50 -5.86 7.07
C VAL A 316 -14.57 -6.16 5.57
N ILE A 317 -13.88 -5.39 4.74
CA ILE A 317 -13.87 -5.60 3.28
C ILE A 317 -13.31 -6.97 2.89
N PRO A 318 -12.12 -7.38 3.36
CA PRO A 318 -11.63 -8.74 3.12
C PRO A 318 -12.52 -9.81 3.73
N LEU A 319 -13.16 -9.53 4.87
CA LEU A 319 -14.04 -10.51 5.55
C LEU A 319 -15.38 -10.69 4.83
N ILE A 320 -15.94 -9.61 4.30
CA ILE A 320 -17.12 -9.65 3.41
C ILE A 320 -16.73 -10.30 2.08
N GLY A 321 -15.55 -10.00 1.59
CA GLY A 321 -14.92 -10.61 0.44
C GLY A 321 -14.13 -11.88 0.76
N VAL A 322 -14.49 -12.64 1.83
CA VAL A 322 -13.83 -13.93 2.26
C VAL A 322 -13.77 -14.96 1.14
N ARG A 323 -14.45 -14.72 0.05
CA ARG A 323 -14.32 -15.43 -1.21
C ARG A 323 -13.38 -14.74 -2.20
N SER A 324 -12.67 -13.67 -1.82
CA SER A 324 -11.69 -13.12 -2.74
C SER A 324 -10.49 -14.06 -2.75
N ASP A 325 -10.39 -14.81 -3.82
CA ASP A 325 -9.30 -15.73 -4.15
C ASP A 325 -7.92 -15.06 -4.00
N PHE A 326 -7.91 -13.73 -3.94
CA PHE A 326 -6.75 -12.89 -3.82
C PHE A 326 -5.95 -13.11 -2.51
N LEU A 327 -6.64 -13.33 -1.38
CA LEU A 327 -6.01 -13.57 -0.09
C LEU A 327 -5.62 -15.03 0.13
N GLU A 328 -6.22 -15.94 -0.62
CA GLU A 328 -6.05 -17.38 -0.48
C GLU A 328 -5.01 -17.97 -1.44
N VAL A 329 -4.29 -17.10 -2.17
CA VAL A 329 -3.22 -17.55 -3.06
C VAL A 329 -2.14 -18.28 -2.27
N THR A 330 -1.78 -19.47 -2.74
CA THR A 330 -0.71 -20.27 -2.17
C THR A 330 0.49 -20.32 -3.11
N VAL A 331 1.69 -20.44 -2.54
CA VAL A 331 2.93 -20.68 -3.29
C VAL A 331 3.49 -22.02 -2.81
N GLY A 332 3.46 -23.03 -3.69
CA GLY A 332 3.98 -24.36 -3.39
C GLY A 332 5.50 -24.43 -3.41
N GLU A 333 6.05 -25.64 -3.18
CA GLU A 333 7.50 -25.90 -3.25
C GLU A 333 8.08 -25.63 -4.64
N ASP A 334 7.25 -25.72 -5.68
CA ASP A 334 7.61 -25.39 -7.07
C ASP A 334 7.61 -23.87 -7.35
N LEU A 335 7.42 -23.05 -6.33
CA LEU A 335 7.40 -21.59 -6.37
C LEU A 335 6.31 -20.99 -7.29
N VAL A 336 5.38 -21.79 -7.79
CA VAL A 336 4.29 -21.30 -8.66
C VAL A 336 3.13 -20.78 -7.82
N PRO A 337 2.72 -19.51 -7.99
CA PRO A 337 1.54 -18.99 -7.30
C PRO A 337 0.26 -19.59 -7.88
N ARG A 338 -0.61 -20.10 -7.02
CA ARG A 338 -1.89 -20.71 -7.37
C ARG A 338 -3.03 -19.97 -6.68
N PHE A 339 -4.01 -19.59 -7.48
CA PHE A 339 -5.28 -19.10 -6.98
C PHE A 339 -6.19 -20.29 -6.63
N PRO A 340 -7.07 -20.17 -5.63
CA PRO A 340 -8.04 -21.21 -5.32
C PRO A 340 -8.93 -21.48 -6.54
N ALA A 341 -9.41 -22.75 -6.64
CA ALA A 341 -10.19 -23.22 -7.77
C ALA A 341 -11.65 -22.75 -7.72
#